data_54132eddd63a38b356a4498af93a73d3
#
_entry.id   54132eddd63a38b356a4498af93a73d3
#
_cell.length_a   1.000
_cell.length_b   1.000
_cell.length_c   1.000
_cell.angle_alpha   90.00
_cell.angle_beta   90.00
_cell.angle_gamma   90.00
#
_symmetry.space_group_name_H-M   'P 1'
#
loop_
_entity.id
_entity.type
_entity.pdbx_description
1 polymer ?
#
loop_
_entity_poly.entity_id
_entity_poly.type
_entity_poly.pdbx_seq_one_letter_code
_entity_poly.pdbx_strand_id
1 'polypeptide(L)'
;MSETLERLSAALADRYAVERELGRGGMSTVYLAGDLKHGRQVALKVLSRNVARILGSELFLREIRVSAGLSHPNILPLYDSGDADGLLYYVMPYVTGASLRERLEREKRLSIKEALHVAADIADALTYAHERGVVHCDVKPENILLEAGHAMLADFGVARAVRAVGGLETSSPGHAMGTPAYMSPEAFAGERDLDGRSDLYSLACVLYELLGGQPPFVAATSRALAARHMFDEVPPLGTVRPEVPAHVVRTVTRALAKDPVDRWASMAAFADALAAAPAPSPDAAKSIAVLPFTNLSPDPEDEFLSDGITEEIITSLAKLQGLHVAARTSVFQ
;
A
#
# COMPACT_ATOMS: atom_id res chain seq x y z
N MET A 1 -9.06 34.82 7.55
CA MET A 1 -8.14 33.96 6.76
C MET A 1 -6.86 33.82 7.55
N SER A 2 -6.08 32.75 7.39
CA SER A 2 -4.79 32.66 8.10
C SER A 2 -3.77 33.59 7.43
N GLU A 3 -2.85 34.19 8.21
CA GLU A 3 -1.76 35.07 7.70
C GLU A 3 -1.00 34.42 6.53
N THR A 4 -0.80 33.08 6.60
CA THR A 4 -0.15 32.32 5.53
C THR A 4 -0.96 32.31 4.24
N LEU A 5 -2.29 32.21 4.32
CA LEU A 5 -3.17 32.21 3.14
C LEU A 5 -3.17 33.58 2.47
N GLU A 6 -3.21 34.68 3.24
CA GLU A 6 -3.16 36.04 2.70
C GLU A 6 -1.85 36.35 1.99
N ARG A 7 -0.73 35.99 2.60
CA ARG A 7 0.61 36.13 1.98
C ARG A 7 0.74 35.30 0.71
N LEU A 8 0.32 34.04 0.76
CA LEU A 8 0.35 33.15 -0.39
C LEU A 8 -0.48 33.67 -1.55
N SER A 9 -1.72 34.12 -1.26
CA SER A 9 -2.63 34.69 -2.25
C SER A 9 -2.05 35.94 -2.89
N ALA A 10 -1.41 36.83 -2.10
CA ALA A 10 -0.77 38.03 -2.63
C ALA A 10 0.46 37.67 -3.51
N ALA A 11 1.31 36.75 -3.06
CA ALA A 11 2.54 36.40 -3.78
C ALA A 11 2.28 35.60 -5.08
N LEU A 12 1.14 34.94 -5.20
CA LEU A 12 0.77 34.10 -6.35
C LEU A 12 -0.38 34.67 -7.19
N ALA A 13 -0.85 35.91 -6.90
CA ALA A 13 -2.04 36.50 -7.49
C ALA A 13 -2.05 36.53 -9.04
N ASP A 14 -0.88 36.66 -9.66
CA ASP A 14 -0.72 36.69 -11.12
C ASP A 14 -0.90 35.30 -11.78
N ARG A 15 -0.88 34.24 -10.98
CA ARG A 15 -0.77 32.89 -11.48
C ARG A 15 -1.82 31.94 -10.92
N TYR A 16 -2.09 32.03 -9.64
CA TYR A 16 -3.01 31.14 -8.93
C TYR A 16 -3.99 31.92 -8.05
N ALA A 17 -5.29 31.70 -8.26
CA ALA A 17 -6.33 32.20 -7.37
C ALA A 17 -6.55 31.20 -6.24
N VAL A 18 -5.97 31.42 -5.07
CA VAL A 18 -6.12 30.51 -3.92
C VAL A 18 -7.51 30.66 -3.32
N GLU A 19 -8.26 29.55 -3.24
CA GLU A 19 -9.70 29.55 -2.86
C GLU A 19 -9.90 29.17 -1.39
N ARG A 20 -9.47 27.97 -1.00
CA ARG A 20 -9.69 27.41 0.34
C ARG A 20 -8.66 26.35 0.71
N GLU A 21 -8.52 26.11 2.01
CA GLU A 21 -7.73 24.97 2.52
C GLU A 21 -8.47 23.65 2.22
N LEU A 22 -7.74 22.66 1.71
CA LEU A 22 -8.20 21.29 1.50
C LEU A 22 -7.82 20.39 2.66
N GLY A 23 -6.61 20.59 3.22
CA GLY A 23 -6.11 19.80 4.32
C GLY A 23 -4.82 20.36 4.91
N ARG A 24 -4.54 20.01 6.16
CA ARG A 24 -3.35 20.44 6.89
C ARG A 24 -2.67 19.26 7.56
N GLY A 25 -1.38 19.11 7.31
CA GLY A 25 -0.52 18.13 7.97
C GLY A 25 0.61 18.81 8.75
N GLY A 26 1.42 18.02 9.42
CA GLY A 26 2.57 18.54 10.20
C GLY A 26 3.65 19.22 9.35
N MET A 27 3.79 18.82 8.09
CA MET A 27 4.83 19.32 7.18
C MET A 27 4.33 20.36 6.19
N SER A 28 3.03 20.42 5.91
CA SER A 28 2.47 21.22 4.81
C SER A 28 0.98 21.48 4.99
N THR A 29 0.48 22.48 4.25
CA THR A 29 -0.94 22.72 4.07
C THR A 29 -1.26 22.68 2.59
N VAL A 30 -2.36 22.04 2.22
CA VAL A 30 -2.85 21.95 0.83
C VAL A 30 -4.03 22.88 0.64
N TYR A 31 -3.99 23.66 -0.42
CA TYR A 31 -5.05 24.59 -0.80
C TYR A 31 -5.62 24.22 -2.18
N LEU A 32 -6.91 24.41 -2.36
CA LEU A 32 -7.54 24.48 -3.67
C LEU A 32 -7.22 25.83 -4.29
N ALA A 33 -6.80 25.83 -5.55
CA ALA A 33 -6.54 27.06 -6.29
C ALA A 33 -6.96 26.93 -7.77
N GLY A 34 -7.32 28.05 -8.37
CA GLY A 34 -7.52 28.18 -9.82
C GLY A 34 -6.19 28.52 -10.49
N ASP A 35 -5.73 27.72 -11.44
CA ASP A 35 -4.63 28.06 -12.37
C ASP A 35 -5.17 29.06 -13.41
N LEU A 36 -4.86 30.34 -13.23
CA LEU A 36 -5.38 31.43 -14.06
C LEU A 36 -4.92 31.33 -15.51
N LYS A 37 -3.74 30.78 -15.76
CA LYS A 37 -3.17 30.63 -17.09
C LYS A 37 -3.86 29.53 -17.89
N HIS A 38 -4.21 28.42 -17.26
CA HIS A 38 -4.75 27.24 -17.92
C HIS A 38 -6.24 27.01 -17.68
N GLY A 39 -6.90 27.84 -16.85
CA GLY A 39 -8.34 27.78 -16.57
C GLY A 39 -8.79 26.48 -15.89
N ARG A 40 -7.97 25.92 -15.00
CA ARG A 40 -8.25 24.65 -14.32
C ARG A 40 -8.05 24.73 -12.81
N GLN A 41 -8.70 23.85 -12.07
CA GLN A 41 -8.45 23.69 -10.64
C GLN A 41 -7.18 22.86 -10.39
N VAL A 42 -6.44 23.26 -9.36
CA VAL A 42 -5.19 22.62 -8.93
C VAL A 42 -5.14 22.53 -7.41
N ALA A 43 -4.37 21.59 -6.89
CA ALA A 43 -3.99 21.53 -5.49
C ALA A 43 -2.61 22.19 -5.32
N LEU A 44 -2.56 23.21 -4.48
CA LEU A 44 -1.34 23.95 -4.14
C LEU A 44 -0.89 23.52 -2.76
N LYS A 45 0.21 22.79 -2.68
CA LYS A 45 0.78 22.32 -1.42
C LYS A 45 1.92 23.22 -0.99
N VAL A 46 1.80 23.77 0.22
CA VAL A 46 2.73 24.74 0.80
C VAL A 46 3.41 24.10 2.00
N LEU A 47 4.74 24.08 2.01
CA LEU A 47 5.51 23.54 3.12
C LEU A 47 5.37 24.44 4.36
N SER A 48 5.37 23.82 5.55
CA SER A 48 5.42 24.57 6.80
C SER A 48 6.72 25.38 6.90
N ARG A 49 6.70 26.52 7.58
CA ARG A 49 7.87 27.39 7.76
C ARG A 49 9.07 26.66 8.35
N ASN A 50 8.83 25.70 9.24
CA ASN A 50 9.90 24.89 9.84
C ASN A 50 10.57 23.98 8.81
N VAL A 51 9.78 23.29 7.99
CA VAL A 51 10.29 22.43 6.92
C VAL A 51 11.03 23.26 5.86
N ALA A 52 10.44 24.38 5.42
CA ALA A 52 11.05 25.27 4.45
C ALA A 52 12.41 25.80 4.92
N ARG A 53 12.52 26.17 6.21
CA ARG A 53 13.78 26.64 6.80
C ARG A 53 14.85 25.56 6.88
N ILE A 54 14.49 24.32 7.22
CA ILE A 54 15.42 23.20 7.32
C ILE A 54 15.90 22.80 5.93
N LEU A 55 15.01 22.76 4.96
CA LEU A 55 15.26 22.26 3.62
C LEU A 55 16.00 23.28 2.74
N GLY A 56 15.61 24.55 2.85
CA GLY A 56 16.08 25.62 1.97
C GLY A 56 15.52 25.51 0.54
N SER A 57 15.45 26.64 -0.16
CA SER A 57 14.85 26.70 -1.50
C SER A 57 15.60 25.88 -2.54
N GLU A 58 16.93 25.91 -2.51
CA GLU A 58 17.77 25.21 -3.51
C GLU A 58 17.57 23.69 -3.48
N LEU A 59 17.67 23.09 -2.29
CA LEU A 59 17.52 21.65 -2.14
C LEU A 59 16.10 21.23 -2.48
N PHE A 60 15.09 21.97 -1.99
CA PHE A 60 13.69 21.72 -2.32
C PHE A 60 13.48 21.70 -3.84
N LEU A 61 13.87 22.76 -4.55
CA LEU A 61 13.67 22.86 -5.99
C LEU A 61 14.44 21.80 -6.77
N ARG A 62 15.61 21.35 -6.25
CA ARG A 62 16.34 20.24 -6.85
C ARG A 62 15.58 18.91 -6.74
N GLU A 63 15.12 18.56 -5.56
CA GLU A 63 14.41 17.31 -5.32
C GLU A 63 13.04 17.28 -6.04
N ILE A 64 12.35 18.41 -6.06
CA ILE A 64 11.08 18.55 -6.79
C ILE A 64 11.29 18.37 -8.30
N ARG A 65 12.41 18.85 -8.90
CA ARG A 65 12.70 18.62 -10.32
C ARG A 65 12.86 17.14 -10.66
N VAL A 66 13.44 16.35 -9.75
CA VAL A 66 13.56 14.90 -9.95
C VAL A 66 12.17 14.26 -9.98
N SER A 67 11.30 14.67 -9.04
CA SER A 67 9.93 14.18 -8.97
C SER A 67 9.08 14.62 -10.16
N ALA A 68 9.28 15.83 -10.67
CA ALA A 68 8.60 16.37 -11.86
C ALA A 68 8.95 15.59 -13.15
N GLY A 69 10.07 14.87 -13.17
CA GLY A 69 10.44 13.98 -14.28
C GLY A 69 9.70 12.63 -14.28
N LEU A 70 8.94 12.31 -13.23
CA LEU A 70 8.17 11.07 -13.17
C LEU A 70 6.85 11.24 -13.93
N SER A 71 6.59 10.35 -14.89
CA SER A 71 5.35 10.32 -15.68
C SER A 71 4.81 8.89 -15.71
N HIS A 72 3.78 8.62 -14.92
CA HIS A 72 3.19 7.29 -14.77
C HIS A 72 1.70 7.42 -14.41
N PRO A 73 0.78 6.56 -14.88
CA PRO A 73 -0.64 6.68 -14.57
C PRO A 73 -0.97 6.64 -13.08
N ASN A 74 -0.19 5.90 -12.28
CA ASN A 74 -0.39 5.78 -10.84
C ASN A 74 0.53 6.72 -10.02
N ILE A 75 1.17 7.72 -10.64
CA ILE A 75 1.90 8.80 -9.97
C ILE A 75 1.17 10.11 -10.22
N LEU A 76 0.83 10.84 -9.14
CA LEU A 76 0.24 12.15 -9.28
C LEU A 76 1.30 13.11 -9.86
N PRO A 77 1.08 13.66 -11.08
CA PRO A 77 2.07 14.50 -11.72
C PRO A 77 2.25 15.83 -11.00
N LEU A 78 3.42 16.43 -11.14
CA LEU A 78 3.72 17.74 -10.63
C LEU A 78 3.64 18.75 -11.77
N TYR A 79 2.84 19.81 -11.59
CA TYR A 79 2.64 20.83 -12.64
C TYR A 79 3.61 21.98 -12.52
N ASP A 80 3.95 22.38 -11.30
CA ASP A 80 4.79 23.54 -11.02
C ASP A 80 5.35 23.51 -9.60
N SER A 81 6.37 24.33 -9.34
CA SER A 81 6.93 24.51 -8.00
C SER A 81 7.66 25.84 -7.90
N GLY A 82 7.78 26.38 -6.70
CA GLY A 82 8.46 27.64 -6.50
C GLY A 82 8.64 28.03 -5.04
N ASP A 83 9.18 29.24 -4.90
CA ASP A 83 9.30 29.97 -3.65
C ASP A 83 8.51 31.29 -3.79
N ALA A 84 7.49 31.46 -2.97
CA ALA A 84 6.64 32.64 -2.92
C ALA A 84 6.81 33.32 -1.57
N ASP A 85 7.63 34.34 -1.49
CA ASP A 85 7.93 35.11 -0.27
C ASP A 85 8.42 34.21 0.89
N GLY A 86 9.33 33.25 0.58
CA GLY A 86 9.85 32.27 1.53
C GLY A 86 8.91 31.10 1.84
N LEU A 87 7.78 31.01 1.15
CA LEU A 87 6.84 29.90 1.20
C LEU A 87 7.16 28.94 0.05
N LEU A 88 7.80 27.84 0.35
CA LEU A 88 8.06 26.78 -0.62
C LEU A 88 6.76 26.05 -0.96
N TYR A 89 6.45 25.96 -2.25
CA TYR A 89 5.21 25.34 -2.72
C TYR A 89 5.43 24.49 -3.97
N TYR A 90 4.50 23.59 -4.20
CA TYR A 90 4.33 22.90 -5.48
C TYR A 90 2.86 22.70 -5.82
N VAL A 91 2.61 22.54 -7.11
CA VAL A 91 1.28 22.50 -7.71
C VAL A 91 1.08 21.16 -8.37
N MET A 92 -0.04 20.53 -8.12
CA MET A 92 -0.43 19.25 -8.66
C MET A 92 -1.89 19.25 -9.11
N PRO A 93 -2.38 18.28 -9.87
CA PRO A 93 -3.80 18.13 -10.16
C PRO A 93 -4.63 18.17 -8.90
N TYR A 94 -5.78 18.84 -8.96
CA TYR A 94 -6.80 18.66 -7.96
C TYR A 94 -7.56 17.36 -8.26
N VAL A 95 -7.41 16.36 -7.39
CA VAL A 95 -8.12 15.09 -7.46
C VAL A 95 -9.42 15.23 -6.68
N THR A 96 -10.55 14.98 -7.33
CA THR A 96 -11.88 15.08 -6.69
C THR A 96 -12.23 13.86 -5.84
N GLY A 97 -11.46 12.79 -5.97
CA GLY A 97 -11.58 11.58 -5.17
C GLY A 97 -11.09 11.75 -3.73
N ALA A 98 -11.32 10.74 -2.92
CA ALA A 98 -10.87 10.69 -1.54
C ALA A 98 -9.44 10.15 -1.43
N SER A 99 -8.72 10.55 -0.38
CA SER A 99 -7.51 9.82 0.03
C SER A 99 -7.86 8.42 0.55
N LEU A 100 -6.91 7.51 0.45
CA LEU A 100 -7.08 6.16 1.01
C LEU A 100 -7.28 6.21 2.53
N ARG A 101 -6.74 7.21 3.22
CA ARG A 101 -6.97 7.47 4.65
C ARG A 101 -8.43 7.76 4.93
N GLU A 102 -9.03 8.72 4.22
CA GLU A 102 -10.45 9.07 4.38
C GLU A 102 -11.36 7.87 4.10
N ARG A 103 -10.99 7.06 3.11
CA ARG A 103 -11.72 5.84 2.81
C ARG A 103 -11.62 4.80 3.94
N LEU A 104 -10.43 4.59 4.52
CA LEU A 104 -10.22 3.70 5.66
C LEU A 104 -10.94 4.17 6.94
N GLU A 105 -11.02 5.47 7.18
CA GLU A 105 -11.77 6.05 8.29
C GLU A 105 -13.26 5.73 8.20
N ARG A 106 -13.81 5.74 6.98
CA ARG A 106 -15.22 5.43 6.69
C ARG A 106 -15.50 3.92 6.69
N GLU A 107 -14.68 3.13 6.01
CA GLU A 107 -14.95 1.73 5.71
C GLU A 107 -14.21 0.75 6.64
N LYS A 108 -13.24 1.24 7.40
CA LYS A 108 -12.34 0.50 8.31
C LYS A 108 -11.40 -0.46 7.60
N ARG A 109 -11.87 -1.22 6.64
CA ARG A 109 -11.09 -2.15 5.80
C ARG A 109 -11.71 -2.25 4.41
N LEU A 110 -10.92 -2.64 3.42
CA LEU A 110 -11.40 -2.87 2.06
C LEU A 110 -11.70 -4.36 1.82
N SER A 111 -12.41 -4.65 0.73
CA SER A 111 -12.45 -6.01 0.22
C SER A 111 -11.04 -6.49 -0.18
N ILE A 112 -10.79 -7.80 -0.12
CA ILE A 112 -9.47 -8.36 -0.48
C ILE A 112 -9.12 -7.96 -1.91
N LYS A 113 -10.08 -8.03 -2.83
CA LYS A 113 -9.87 -7.67 -4.24
C LYS A 113 -9.46 -6.20 -4.40
N GLU A 114 -10.14 -5.28 -3.73
CA GLU A 114 -9.81 -3.85 -3.80
C GLU A 114 -8.47 -3.53 -3.14
N ALA A 115 -8.18 -4.15 -1.97
CA ALA A 115 -6.90 -3.96 -1.29
C ALA A 115 -5.72 -4.41 -2.17
N LEU A 116 -5.85 -5.56 -2.85
CA LEU A 116 -4.83 -6.05 -3.78
C LEU A 116 -4.72 -5.18 -5.03
N HIS A 117 -5.84 -4.63 -5.54
CA HIS A 117 -5.81 -3.72 -6.68
C HIS A 117 -5.09 -2.41 -6.34
N VAL A 118 -5.40 -1.79 -5.22
CA VAL A 118 -4.69 -0.60 -4.72
C VAL A 118 -3.20 -0.89 -4.53
N ALA A 119 -2.86 -2.04 -3.93
CA ALA A 119 -1.46 -2.41 -3.74
C ALA A 119 -0.72 -2.63 -5.08
N ALA A 120 -1.39 -3.20 -6.09
CA ALA A 120 -0.83 -3.39 -7.43
C ALA A 120 -0.55 -2.04 -8.13
N ASP A 121 -1.52 -1.11 -8.12
CA ASP A 121 -1.38 0.22 -8.70
C ASP A 121 -0.18 0.98 -8.08
N ILE A 122 -0.06 0.94 -6.73
CA ILE A 122 1.04 1.63 -6.04
C ILE A 122 2.38 0.90 -6.22
N ALA A 123 2.39 -0.42 -6.28
CA ALA A 123 3.60 -1.19 -6.57
C ALA A 123 4.13 -0.91 -7.99
N ASP A 124 3.26 -0.72 -8.97
CA ASP A 124 3.62 -0.34 -10.33
C ASP A 124 4.25 1.06 -10.36
N ALA A 125 3.62 2.04 -9.69
CA ALA A 125 4.16 3.39 -9.51
C ALA A 125 5.56 3.39 -8.87
N LEU A 126 5.74 2.62 -7.79
CA LEU A 126 7.00 2.54 -7.06
C LEU A 126 8.08 1.79 -7.86
N THR A 127 7.71 0.74 -8.60
CA THR A 127 8.64 0.05 -9.51
C THR A 127 9.20 1.02 -10.54
N TYR A 128 8.33 1.78 -11.20
CA TYR A 128 8.71 2.81 -12.18
C TYR A 128 9.65 3.87 -11.59
N ALA A 129 9.39 4.34 -10.36
CA ALA A 129 10.21 5.33 -9.68
C ALA A 129 11.59 4.76 -9.27
N HIS A 130 11.61 3.54 -8.72
CA HIS A 130 12.84 2.87 -8.28
C HIS A 130 13.80 2.59 -9.43
N GLU A 131 13.30 2.19 -10.61
CA GLU A 131 14.12 2.03 -11.83
C GLU A 131 14.81 3.32 -12.26
N ARG A 132 14.29 4.48 -11.82
CA ARG A 132 14.85 5.81 -12.07
C ARG A 132 15.65 6.36 -10.91
N GLY A 133 15.93 5.51 -9.91
CA GLY A 133 16.70 5.89 -8.72
C GLY A 133 15.94 6.80 -7.75
N VAL A 134 14.61 6.85 -7.83
CA VAL A 134 13.78 7.66 -6.95
C VAL A 134 13.08 6.77 -5.93
N VAL A 135 13.38 6.98 -4.64
CA VAL A 135 12.73 6.35 -3.50
C VAL A 135 11.76 7.35 -2.88
N HIS A 136 10.54 6.91 -2.56
CA HIS A 136 9.47 7.80 -2.07
C HIS A 136 9.66 8.21 -0.61
N CYS A 137 10.01 7.27 0.27
CA CYS A 137 10.29 7.45 1.69
C CYS A 137 9.11 7.90 2.58
N ASP A 138 7.90 8.02 2.06
CA ASP A 138 6.68 8.41 2.83
C ASP A 138 5.41 7.76 2.26
N VAL A 139 5.48 6.47 1.92
CA VAL A 139 4.30 5.72 1.44
C VAL A 139 3.35 5.48 2.61
N LYS A 140 2.14 6.03 2.51
CA LYS A 140 1.09 5.95 3.53
C LYS A 140 -0.29 6.26 2.93
N PRO A 141 -1.40 5.90 3.59
CA PRO A 141 -2.75 6.11 3.06
C PRO A 141 -3.10 7.57 2.76
N GLU A 142 -2.52 8.53 3.47
CA GLU A 142 -2.72 9.97 3.24
C GLU A 142 -2.17 10.43 1.88
N ASN A 143 -1.12 9.76 1.39
CA ASN A 143 -0.45 10.09 0.13
C ASN A 143 -0.95 9.23 -1.05
N ILE A 144 -1.93 8.36 -0.83
CA ILE A 144 -2.58 7.56 -1.87
C ILE A 144 -3.96 8.14 -2.14
N LEU A 145 -4.16 8.64 -3.35
CA LEU A 145 -5.43 9.22 -3.80
C LEU A 145 -6.17 8.23 -4.69
N LEU A 146 -7.49 8.17 -4.54
CA LEU A 146 -8.36 7.26 -5.29
C LEU A 146 -9.22 8.06 -6.24
N GLU A 147 -9.12 7.81 -7.54
CA GLU A 147 -9.95 8.43 -8.56
C GLU A 147 -10.34 7.41 -9.63
N ALA A 148 -11.62 7.37 -9.99
CA ALA A 148 -12.18 6.51 -11.02
C ALA A 148 -11.78 5.01 -10.90
N GLY A 149 -11.59 4.52 -9.67
CA GLY A 149 -11.22 3.13 -9.39
C GLY A 149 -9.71 2.83 -9.39
N HIS A 150 -8.87 3.82 -9.67
CA HIS A 150 -7.41 3.69 -9.64
C HIS A 150 -6.80 4.40 -8.43
N ALA A 151 -5.66 3.88 -7.99
CA ALA A 151 -4.86 4.49 -6.94
C ALA A 151 -3.67 5.26 -7.55
N MET A 152 -3.43 6.47 -7.06
CA MET A 152 -2.31 7.32 -7.45
C MET A 152 -1.50 7.71 -6.23
N LEU A 153 -0.18 7.61 -6.32
CA LEU A 153 0.75 8.00 -5.26
C LEU A 153 1.18 9.46 -5.47
N ALA A 154 0.97 10.27 -4.43
CA ALA A 154 1.34 11.69 -4.40
C ALA A 154 2.59 11.92 -3.54
N ASP A 155 3.19 13.11 -3.64
CA ASP A 155 4.23 13.61 -2.73
C ASP A 155 5.61 12.96 -2.85
N PHE A 156 6.03 12.57 -4.04
CA PHE A 156 7.41 12.15 -4.29
C PHE A 156 8.44 13.26 -3.97
N GLY A 157 9.57 12.88 -3.38
CA GLY A 157 10.77 13.70 -3.23
C GLY A 157 10.84 14.57 -1.98
N VAL A 158 9.74 15.04 -1.41
CA VAL A 158 9.76 15.96 -0.24
C VAL A 158 10.32 15.28 1.01
N ALA A 159 9.87 14.07 1.30
CA ALA A 159 10.34 13.33 2.48
C ALA A 159 11.82 12.97 2.41
N ARG A 160 12.30 12.59 1.21
CA ARG A 160 13.72 12.32 0.96
C ARG A 160 14.57 13.57 1.19
N ALA A 161 14.13 14.72 0.68
CA ALA A 161 14.83 15.98 0.85
C ALA A 161 14.97 16.37 2.34
N VAL A 162 13.90 16.24 3.11
CA VAL A 162 13.91 16.53 4.56
C VAL A 162 14.85 15.58 5.31
N ARG A 163 14.90 14.31 4.95
CA ARG A 163 15.83 13.32 5.53
C ARG A 163 17.28 13.65 5.22
N ALA A 164 17.60 14.03 3.99
CA ALA A 164 18.96 14.33 3.54
C ALA A 164 19.65 15.43 4.37
N VAL A 165 18.87 16.37 4.92
CA VAL A 165 19.39 17.46 5.78
C VAL A 165 19.36 17.13 7.28
N GLY A 166 19.09 15.87 7.68
CA GLY A 166 19.03 15.49 9.08
C GLY A 166 17.79 16.01 9.82
N GLY A 167 16.78 16.48 9.10
CA GLY A 167 15.57 17.12 9.65
C GLY A 167 14.59 16.18 10.37
N LEU A 168 14.91 14.90 10.53
CA LEU A 168 14.10 13.91 11.26
C LEU A 168 14.59 13.64 12.67
N GLU A 169 15.57 14.40 13.19
CA GLU A 169 15.83 14.33 14.61
C GLU A 169 14.57 14.74 15.37
N THR A 170 14.01 13.79 16.08
CA THR A 170 12.80 13.90 16.92
C THR A 170 13.10 14.79 18.14
N SER A 171 13.42 16.06 17.89
CA SER A 171 13.89 17.00 18.93
C SER A 171 12.76 17.71 19.66
N SER A 172 11.52 17.21 19.60
CA SER A 172 10.46 17.73 20.48
C SER A 172 9.41 16.64 20.75
N PRO A 173 9.10 16.36 22.04
CA PRO A 173 7.98 15.50 22.40
C PRO A 173 6.67 16.16 21.91
N GLY A 174 5.99 15.56 20.95
CA GLY A 174 4.68 16.01 20.48
C GLY A 174 4.57 16.39 19.00
N HIS A 175 5.67 16.50 18.24
CA HIS A 175 5.62 16.80 16.81
C HIS A 175 6.40 15.74 16.02
N ALA A 176 5.90 14.50 16.02
CA ALA A 176 6.36 13.50 15.07
C ALA A 176 6.03 14.00 13.66
N MET A 177 7.06 14.24 12.86
CA MET A 177 6.95 14.69 11.47
C MET A 177 6.45 13.52 10.61
N GLY A 178 5.14 13.45 10.38
CA GLY A 178 4.43 12.35 9.68
C GLY A 178 3.87 11.29 10.64
N THR A 179 2.98 10.45 10.12
CA THR A 179 2.43 9.31 10.86
C THR A 179 3.43 8.15 10.78
N PRO A 180 4.18 7.83 11.84
CA PRO A 180 5.28 6.87 11.77
C PRO A 180 4.82 5.40 11.62
N ALA A 181 3.50 5.16 11.50
CA ALA A 181 2.91 3.82 11.45
C ALA A 181 3.29 2.98 10.22
N TYR A 182 3.91 3.60 9.21
CA TYR A 182 4.31 2.94 7.96
C TYR A 182 5.83 3.01 7.72
N MET A 183 6.56 3.62 8.65
CA MET A 183 8.00 3.82 8.52
C MET A 183 8.75 2.50 8.68
N SER A 184 9.72 2.25 7.82
CA SER A 184 10.56 1.06 7.89
C SER A 184 11.55 1.09 9.06
N PRO A 185 12.02 -0.08 9.58
CA PRO A 185 12.98 -0.16 10.68
C PRO A 185 14.25 0.65 10.43
N GLU A 186 14.85 0.54 9.24
CA GLU A 186 16.05 1.28 8.84
C GLU A 186 15.80 2.80 8.77
N ALA A 187 14.57 3.19 8.41
CA ALA A 187 14.17 4.58 8.42
C ALA A 187 14.02 5.14 9.84
N PHE A 188 13.55 4.33 10.80
CA PHE A 188 13.56 4.67 12.23
C PHE A 188 14.97 4.69 12.84
N ALA A 189 15.85 3.83 12.35
CA ALA A 189 17.27 3.84 12.74
C ALA A 189 18.03 5.09 12.26
N GLY A 190 17.40 5.90 11.39
CA GLY A 190 18.01 7.13 10.86
C GLY A 190 19.00 6.87 9.74
N GLU A 191 18.92 5.72 9.07
CA GLU A 191 19.75 5.43 7.90
C GLU A 191 19.48 6.46 6.80
N ARG A 192 20.57 6.97 6.19
CA ARG A 192 20.49 8.02 5.17
C ARG A 192 20.26 7.47 3.78
N ASP A 193 20.84 6.31 3.49
CA ASP A 193 20.80 5.68 2.17
C ASP A 193 19.69 4.61 2.12
N LEU A 194 18.45 5.08 2.16
CA LEU A 194 17.27 4.20 1.99
C LEU A 194 17.12 3.80 0.52
N ASP A 195 16.86 2.53 0.28
CA ASP A 195 16.53 2.01 -1.05
C ASP A 195 15.03 1.67 -1.19
N GLY A 196 14.63 1.15 -2.36
CA GLY A 196 13.24 0.80 -2.64
C GLY A 196 12.61 -0.23 -1.70
N ARG A 197 13.42 -0.98 -0.94
CA ARG A 197 12.93 -1.94 0.06
C ARG A 197 12.33 -1.25 1.29
N SER A 198 12.65 0.03 1.51
CA SER A 198 11.98 0.86 2.52
C SER A 198 10.54 1.19 2.11
N ASP A 199 10.32 1.59 0.85
CA ASP A 199 8.98 1.82 0.31
C ASP A 199 8.15 0.53 0.25
N LEU A 200 8.81 -0.61 -0.04
CA LEU A 200 8.19 -1.93 -0.04
C LEU A 200 7.63 -2.28 1.35
N TYR A 201 8.40 -2.05 2.41
CA TYR A 201 7.94 -2.22 3.78
C TYR A 201 6.74 -1.32 4.08
N SER A 202 6.81 -0.04 3.68
CA SER A 202 5.74 0.92 3.90
C SER A 202 4.46 0.52 3.16
N LEU A 203 4.56 0.08 1.90
CA LEU A 203 3.41 -0.43 1.14
C LEU A 203 2.82 -1.70 1.76
N ALA A 204 3.67 -2.59 2.29
CA ALA A 204 3.21 -3.77 3.01
C ALA A 204 2.44 -3.41 4.30
N CYS A 205 2.85 -2.36 5.04
CA CYS A 205 2.09 -1.83 6.17
C CYS A 205 0.72 -1.29 5.72
N VAL A 206 0.67 -0.55 4.61
CA VAL A 206 -0.59 -0.07 4.02
C VAL A 206 -1.49 -1.23 3.65
N LEU A 207 -0.98 -2.22 2.92
CA LEU A 207 -1.76 -3.40 2.52
C LEU A 207 -2.25 -4.21 3.73
N TYR A 208 -1.43 -4.34 4.77
CA TYR A 208 -1.83 -4.97 6.02
C TYR A 208 -3.04 -4.24 6.64
N GLU A 209 -3.00 -2.90 6.69
CA GLU A 209 -4.12 -2.09 7.19
C GLU A 209 -5.36 -2.20 6.31
N LEU A 210 -5.22 -2.15 4.98
CA LEU A 210 -6.34 -2.33 4.05
C LEU A 210 -7.07 -3.64 4.26
N LEU A 211 -6.33 -4.70 4.57
CA LEU A 211 -6.87 -6.04 4.81
C LEU A 211 -7.36 -6.22 6.26
N GLY A 212 -6.59 -5.77 7.24
CA GLY A 212 -6.83 -6.02 8.66
C GLY A 212 -7.65 -4.94 9.37
N GLY A 213 -7.72 -3.72 8.81
CA GLY A 213 -8.43 -2.58 9.40
C GLY A 213 -7.58 -1.72 10.34
N GLN A 214 -6.36 -2.15 10.64
CA GLN A 214 -5.36 -1.40 11.42
C GLN A 214 -3.96 -1.69 10.88
N PRO A 215 -3.00 -0.76 11.00
CA PRO A 215 -1.62 -1.03 10.64
C PRO A 215 -1.02 -2.14 11.54
N PRO A 216 0.07 -2.80 11.10
CA PRO A 216 0.65 -3.93 11.85
C PRO A 216 1.09 -3.58 13.26
N PHE A 217 1.47 -2.32 13.49
CA PHE A 217 1.89 -1.83 14.78
C PHE A 217 1.18 -0.53 15.16
N VAL A 218 0.70 -0.46 16.39
CA VAL A 218 0.05 0.71 16.98
C VAL A 218 0.64 0.94 18.37
N ALA A 219 0.96 2.19 18.70
CA ALA A 219 1.46 2.54 20.03
C ALA A 219 1.04 3.97 20.41
N ALA A 220 1.01 4.26 21.72
CA ALA A 220 0.62 5.57 22.24
C ALA A 220 1.68 6.68 21.98
N THR A 221 2.94 6.32 21.74
CA THR A 221 4.02 7.26 21.47
C THR A 221 4.83 6.84 20.25
N SER A 222 5.41 7.82 19.53
CA SER A 222 6.27 7.55 18.37
C SER A 222 7.49 6.68 18.74
N ARG A 223 8.04 6.85 19.94
CA ARG A 223 9.17 6.03 20.42
C ARG A 223 8.77 4.57 20.63
N ALA A 224 7.61 4.31 21.24
CA ALA A 224 7.10 2.96 21.43
C ALA A 224 6.74 2.31 20.08
N LEU A 225 6.21 3.10 19.15
CA LEU A 225 5.91 2.64 17.82
C LEU A 225 7.18 2.28 17.03
N ALA A 226 8.22 3.11 17.11
CA ALA A 226 9.53 2.81 16.53
C ALA A 226 10.09 1.48 17.07
N ALA A 227 10.04 1.27 18.39
CA ALA A 227 10.49 0.02 19.01
C ALA A 227 9.73 -1.20 18.45
N ARG A 228 8.41 -1.08 18.25
CA ARG A 228 7.60 -2.15 17.65
C ARG A 228 8.01 -2.44 16.21
N HIS A 229 8.20 -1.41 15.39
CA HIS A 229 8.67 -1.59 14.02
C HIS A 229 10.05 -2.25 13.96
N MET A 230 10.94 -1.95 14.90
CA MET A 230 12.30 -2.49 14.93
C MET A 230 12.39 -3.92 15.51
N PHE A 231 11.56 -4.26 16.50
CA PHE A 231 11.80 -5.45 17.31
C PHE A 231 10.62 -6.41 17.44
N ASP A 232 9.36 -5.92 17.38
CA ASP A 232 8.21 -6.78 17.58
C ASP A 232 7.92 -7.63 16.34
N GLU A 233 7.46 -8.85 16.53
CA GLU A 233 6.94 -9.69 15.46
C GLU A 233 5.68 -9.09 14.87
N VAL A 234 5.51 -9.27 13.55
CA VAL A 234 4.30 -8.82 12.83
C VAL A 234 3.14 -9.72 13.24
N PRO A 235 2.01 -9.15 13.75
CA PRO A 235 0.84 -9.96 14.06
C PRO A 235 0.36 -10.71 12.80
N PRO A 236 0.07 -12.02 12.90
CA PRO A 236 -0.27 -12.81 11.73
C PRO A 236 -1.57 -12.31 11.07
N LEU A 237 -1.48 -11.80 9.85
CA LEU A 237 -2.64 -11.27 9.10
C LEU A 237 -3.74 -12.32 8.92
N GLY A 238 -3.38 -13.60 8.75
CA GLY A 238 -4.34 -14.70 8.68
C GLY A 238 -5.15 -14.92 9.96
N THR A 239 -4.65 -14.51 11.13
CA THR A 239 -5.42 -14.50 12.38
C THR A 239 -6.38 -13.32 12.44
N VAL A 240 -5.94 -12.15 11.93
CA VAL A 240 -6.78 -10.93 11.89
C VAL A 240 -7.90 -11.06 10.87
N ARG A 241 -7.62 -11.69 9.72
CA ARG A 241 -8.59 -11.91 8.65
C ARG A 241 -8.34 -13.26 7.97
N PRO A 242 -9.01 -14.33 8.43
CA PRO A 242 -8.79 -15.70 7.93
C PRO A 242 -9.09 -15.90 6.44
N GLU A 243 -9.93 -15.04 5.84
CA GLU A 243 -10.31 -15.13 4.44
C GLU A 243 -9.20 -14.67 3.47
N VAL A 244 -8.14 -14.04 3.98
CA VAL A 244 -7.01 -13.61 3.15
C VAL A 244 -6.24 -14.83 2.65
N PRO A 245 -6.04 -14.95 1.32
CA PRO A 245 -5.33 -16.10 0.76
C PRO A 245 -3.94 -16.30 1.36
N ALA A 246 -3.57 -17.54 1.65
CA ALA A 246 -2.31 -17.87 2.33
C ALA A 246 -1.06 -17.32 1.61
N HIS A 247 -1.08 -17.24 0.27
CA HIS A 247 0.04 -16.65 -0.48
C HIS A 247 0.16 -15.14 -0.21
N VAL A 248 -0.96 -14.40 -0.11
CA VAL A 248 -0.97 -12.97 0.24
C VAL A 248 -0.42 -12.77 1.66
N VAL A 249 -0.87 -13.59 2.62
CA VAL A 249 -0.35 -13.55 4.01
C VAL A 249 1.17 -13.73 4.02
N ARG A 250 1.69 -14.75 3.35
CA ARG A 250 3.15 -15.00 3.27
C ARG A 250 3.89 -13.85 2.59
N THR A 251 3.34 -13.31 1.50
CA THR A 251 3.95 -12.23 0.73
C THR A 251 4.08 -10.96 1.56
N VAL A 252 3.01 -10.58 2.28
CA VAL A 252 2.98 -9.40 3.18
C VAL A 252 3.92 -9.62 4.38
N THR A 253 3.89 -10.81 5.01
CA THR A 253 4.76 -11.12 6.14
C THR A 253 6.24 -10.99 5.76
N ARG A 254 6.64 -11.51 4.60
CA ARG A 254 8.02 -11.37 4.09
C ARG A 254 8.38 -9.91 3.81
N ALA A 255 7.48 -9.13 3.24
CA ALA A 255 7.69 -7.71 2.96
C ALA A 255 7.89 -6.88 4.25
N LEU A 256 7.32 -7.34 5.38
CA LEU A 256 7.45 -6.74 6.71
C LEU A 256 8.63 -7.29 7.54
N ALA A 257 9.55 -8.04 6.93
CA ALA A 257 10.77 -8.46 7.58
C ALA A 257 11.58 -7.25 8.07
N LYS A 258 12.23 -7.39 9.23
CA LYS A 258 12.97 -6.28 9.86
C LYS A 258 14.21 -5.90 9.07
N ASP A 259 15.01 -6.90 8.71
CA ASP A 259 16.16 -6.70 7.84
C ASP A 259 15.70 -6.55 6.37
N PRO A 260 16.11 -5.48 5.67
CA PRO A 260 15.80 -5.31 4.25
C PRO A 260 16.25 -6.47 3.35
N VAL A 261 17.29 -7.24 3.74
CA VAL A 261 17.79 -8.38 2.93
C VAL A 261 16.83 -9.57 2.93
N ASP A 262 16.01 -9.71 3.96
CA ASP A 262 15.03 -10.79 4.09
C ASP A 262 13.73 -10.48 3.33
N ARG A 263 13.51 -9.23 2.93
CA ARG A 263 12.35 -8.78 2.13
C ARG A 263 12.44 -9.28 0.69
N TRP A 264 11.51 -8.88 -0.13
CA TRP A 264 11.57 -9.05 -1.57
C TRP A 264 12.70 -8.17 -2.14
N ALA A 265 13.42 -8.68 -3.12
CA ALA A 265 14.57 -7.98 -3.71
C ALA A 265 14.18 -6.68 -4.43
N SER A 266 12.94 -6.60 -4.92
CA SER A 266 12.40 -5.41 -5.60
C SER A 266 10.89 -5.30 -5.39
N MET A 267 10.34 -4.11 -5.68
CA MET A 267 8.90 -3.87 -5.68
C MET A 267 8.19 -4.74 -6.73
N ALA A 268 8.78 -4.93 -7.91
CA ALA A 268 8.25 -5.81 -8.93
C ALA A 268 8.12 -7.26 -8.44
N ALA A 269 9.16 -7.81 -7.77
CA ALA A 269 9.10 -9.16 -7.20
C ALA A 269 8.00 -9.31 -6.12
N PHE A 270 7.76 -8.25 -5.35
CA PHE A 270 6.64 -8.21 -4.40
C PHE A 270 5.28 -8.21 -5.11
N ALA A 271 5.11 -7.39 -6.14
CA ALA A 271 3.89 -7.33 -6.94
C ALA A 271 3.57 -8.67 -7.61
N ASP A 272 4.57 -9.31 -8.21
CA ASP A 272 4.43 -10.63 -8.83
C ASP A 272 3.99 -11.69 -7.80
N ALA A 273 4.55 -11.65 -6.60
CA ALA A 273 4.20 -12.58 -5.53
C ALA A 273 2.77 -12.34 -4.98
N LEU A 274 2.28 -11.11 -5.01
CA LEU A 274 0.87 -10.79 -4.67
C LEU A 274 -0.10 -11.28 -5.74
N ALA A 275 0.28 -11.14 -7.03
CA ALA A 275 -0.53 -11.54 -8.18
C ALA A 275 -0.51 -13.06 -8.42
N ALA A 276 0.47 -13.78 -7.87
CA ALA A 276 0.63 -15.21 -8.07
C ALA A 276 -0.66 -15.94 -7.64
N ALA A 277 -1.23 -16.71 -8.55
CA ALA A 277 -2.30 -17.63 -8.19
C ALA A 277 -1.80 -18.53 -7.04
N PRO A 278 -2.67 -18.87 -6.05
CA PRO A 278 -2.26 -19.80 -5.01
C PRO A 278 -1.72 -21.05 -5.68
N ALA A 279 -0.44 -21.35 -5.44
CA ALA A 279 0.10 -22.65 -5.82
C ALA A 279 -0.86 -23.70 -5.23
N PRO A 280 -1.27 -24.70 -6.00
CA PRO A 280 -2.07 -25.77 -5.44
C PRO A 280 -1.34 -26.24 -4.19
N SER A 281 -2.03 -26.17 -3.04
CA SER A 281 -1.45 -26.63 -1.77
C SER A 281 -0.88 -28.02 -2.03
N PRO A 282 0.37 -28.33 -1.64
CA PRO A 282 0.85 -29.71 -1.72
C PRO A 282 -0.06 -30.67 -0.94
N ASP A 283 -0.87 -30.13 -0.02
CA ASP A 283 -1.94 -30.80 0.73
C ASP A 283 -3.36 -30.66 0.10
N ALA A 284 -3.50 -30.05 -1.07
CA ALA A 284 -4.71 -30.30 -1.86
C ALA A 284 -4.62 -31.72 -2.38
N ALA A 285 -4.82 -32.67 -1.47
CA ALA A 285 -5.02 -34.08 -1.81
C ALA A 285 -6.02 -34.09 -2.96
N LYS A 286 -5.59 -34.60 -4.11
CA LYS A 286 -6.49 -34.73 -5.28
C LYS A 286 -7.69 -35.51 -4.79
N SER A 287 -8.82 -34.84 -4.65
CA SER A 287 -10.05 -35.49 -4.18
C SER A 287 -10.78 -36.04 -5.38
N ILE A 288 -11.19 -37.28 -5.30
CA ILE A 288 -12.04 -37.94 -6.28
C ILE A 288 -13.27 -38.49 -5.58
N ALA A 289 -14.42 -38.31 -6.20
CA ALA A 289 -15.65 -38.96 -5.79
C ALA A 289 -16.03 -40.00 -6.83
N VAL A 290 -16.27 -41.23 -6.39
CA VAL A 290 -16.78 -42.30 -7.25
C VAL A 290 -18.29 -42.32 -7.11
N LEU A 291 -18.99 -42.01 -8.22
CA LEU A 291 -20.44 -42.12 -8.26
C LEU A 291 -20.86 -43.60 -8.38
N PRO A 292 -21.97 -44.03 -7.74
CA PRO A 292 -22.44 -45.39 -7.87
C PRO A 292 -22.81 -45.69 -9.32
N PHE A 293 -22.48 -46.90 -9.73
CA PHE A 293 -22.96 -47.40 -11.01
C PHE A 293 -24.48 -47.66 -10.94
N THR A 294 -25.20 -47.19 -11.95
CA THR A 294 -26.63 -47.46 -12.08
C THR A 294 -26.83 -48.79 -12.74
N ASN A 295 -27.57 -49.70 -12.12
CA ASN A 295 -27.97 -50.95 -12.76
C ASN A 295 -28.94 -50.64 -13.92
N LEU A 296 -28.57 -50.97 -15.15
CA LEU A 296 -29.36 -50.86 -16.36
C LEU A 296 -30.01 -52.17 -16.77
N SER A 297 -29.72 -53.24 -16.00
CA SER A 297 -30.33 -54.59 -16.21
C SER A 297 -31.72 -54.64 -15.63
N PRO A 298 -32.64 -55.36 -16.23
CA PRO A 298 -33.96 -55.62 -15.65
C PRO A 298 -33.92 -56.62 -14.48
N ASP A 299 -32.72 -57.21 -14.18
CA ASP A 299 -32.56 -58.21 -13.11
C ASP A 299 -32.18 -57.47 -11.80
N PRO A 300 -32.99 -57.61 -10.73
CA PRO A 300 -32.71 -57.03 -9.42
C PRO A 300 -31.43 -57.57 -8.75
N GLU A 301 -30.96 -58.76 -9.11
CA GLU A 301 -29.70 -59.33 -8.55
C GLU A 301 -28.47 -58.60 -9.04
N ASP A 302 -28.52 -57.89 -10.17
CA ASP A 302 -27.41 -57.11 -10.69
C ASP A 302 -27.18 -55.81 -9.91
N GLU A 303 -28.07 -55.39 -9.00
CA GLU A 303 -27.87 -54.26 -8.13
C GLU A 303 -26.73 -54.47 -7.15
N PHE A 304 -26.56 -55.68 -6.61
CA PHE A 304 -25.43 -56.05 -5.77
C PHE A 304 -24.08 -55.96 -6.51
N LEU A 305 -24.08 -56.30 -7.81
CA LEU A 305 -22.90 -56.20 -8.63
C LEU A 305 -22.44 -54.74 -8.84
N SER A 306 -23.39 -53.84 -9.10
CA SER A 306 -23.12 -52.39 -9.27
C SER A 306 -22.57 -51.76 -7.99
N ASP A 307 -23.10 -52.14 -6.83
CA ASP A 307 -22.60 -51.70 -5.54
C ASP A 307 -21.21 -52.25 -5.22
N GLY A 308 -20.99 -53.56 -5.48
CA GLY A 308 -19.70 -54.22 -5.27
C GLY A 308 -18.55 -53.61 -6.11
N ILE A 309 -18.82 -53.33 -7.40
CA ILE A 309 -17.86 -52.67 -8.29
C ILE A 309 -17.54 -51.27 -7.78
N THR A 310 -18.55 -50.51 -7.35
CA THR A 310 -18.35 -49.16 -6.80
C THR A 310 -17.42 -49.18 -5.57
N GLU A 311 -17.65 -50.08 -4.63
CA GLU A 311 -16.87 -50.24 -3.40
C GLU A 311 -15.42 -50.71 -3.71
N GLU A 312 -15.23 -51.57 -4.67
CA GLU A 312 -13.91 -52.07 -5.06
C GLU A 312 -13.05 -50.98 -5.73
N ILE A 313 -13.69 -50.13 -6.54
CA ILE A 313 -13.04 -48.96 -7.14
C ILE A 313 -12.64 -47.95 -6.05
N ILE A 314 -13.54 -47.62 -5.10
CA ILE A 314 -13.26 -46.74 -3.97
C ILE A 314 -12.07 -47.29 -3.17
N THR A 315 -12.08 -48.55 -2.83
CA THR A 315 -11.02 -49.25 -2.08
C THR A 315 -9.71 -49.24 -2.82
N SER A 316 -9.72 -49.46 -4.13
CA SER A 316 -8.53 -49.46 -4.97
C SER A 316 -7.93 -48.08 -5.12
N LEU A 317 -8.75 -47.04 -5.31
CA LEU A 317 -8.30 -45.65 -5.37
C LEU A 317 -7.77 -45.15 -4.02
N ALA A 318 -8.35 -45.57 -2.91
CA ALA A 318 -7.90 -45.19 -1.56
C ALA A 318 -6.47 -45.70 -1.22
N LYS A 319 -5.96 -46.69 -1.96
CA LYS A 319 -4.58 -47.17 -1.81
C LYS A 319 -3.54 -46.30 -2.48
N LEU A 320 -3.94 -45.35 -3.34
CA LEU A 320 -3.02 -44.43 -4.03
C LEU A 320 -2.58 -43.29 -3.09
N GLN A 321 -1.27 -43.19 -2.88
CA GLN A 321 -0.70 -42.13 -2.06
C GLN A 321 -1.00 -40.73 -2.67
N GLY A 322 -1.50 -39.81 -1.86
CA GLY A 322 -1.82 -38.43 -2.28
C GLY A 322 -3.19 -38.27 -2.95
N LEU A 323 -4.06 -39.31 -2.91
CA LEU A 323 -5.46 -39.21 -3.40
C LEU A 323 -6.42 -39.36 -2.22
N HIS A 324 -7.30 -38.38 -2.04
CA HIS A 324 -8.39 -38.42 -1.07
C HIS A 324 -9.66 -38.90 -1.79
N VAL A 325 -10.15 -40.08 -1.44
CA VAL A 325 -11.38 -40.63 -2.01
C VAL A 325 -12.55 -40.31 -1.06
N ALA A 326 -13.54 -39.55 -1.55
CA ALA A 326 -14.73 -39.23 -0.76
C ALA A 326 -15.54 -40.48 -0.47
N ALA A 327 -15.92 -40.70 0.79
CA ALA A 327 -16.74 -41.83 1.18
C ALA A 327 -18.13 -41.75 0.53
N ARG A 328 -18.73 -42.90 0.20
CA ARG A 328 -20.06 -43.04 -0.41
C ARG A 328 -21.12 -42.20 0.31
N THR A 329 -21.12 -42.19 1.64
CA THR A 329 -22.06 -41.43 2.48
C THR A 329 -21.92 -39.91 2.41
N SER A 330 -20.79 -39.39 1.94
CA SER A 330 -20.56 -37.94 1.84
C SER A 330 -20.93 -37.34 0.48
N VAL A 331 -21.26 -38.18 -0.49
CA VAL A 331 -21.56 -37.75 -1.87
C VAL A 331 -23.11 -37.61 -2.09
N PHE A 332 -23.90 -38.05 -1.13
CA PHE A 332 -25.39 -38.14 -1.24
C PHE A 332 -26.13 -37.30 -0.20
N GLN A 333 -25.53 -36.23 0.33
CA GLN A 333 -26.28 -35.23 1.14
C GLN A 333 -26.54 -33.97 0.34
#